data_4c5ae8a82c50f44d8822aa5babd25a76
#
_entry.id   4c5ae8a82c50f44d8822aa5babd25a76
#
_cell.length_a   1.000
_cell.length_b   1.000
_cell.length_c   1.000
_cell.angle_alpha   90.00
_cell.angle_beta   90.00
_cell.angle_gamma   90.00
#
_symmetry.space_group_name_H-M   'P 1'
#
loop_
_entity.id
_entity.type
_entity.pdbx_description
1 polymer ?
#
loop_
_entity_poly.entity_id
_entity_poly.type
_entity_poly.pdbx_seq_one_letter_code
_entity_poly.pdbx_strand_id
1 'polypeptide(L)'
;MLDDDLNESERTEQPVLSSPTPRTVTDERQMRIVASALAGPEIGAGTARGTITGVVLQPGVVMEQSAVLFQVDGIDRVGFASSIPFYRPIASSADGADVSELHRLLVLSGVLAAAPANPRLATFATGQAIGDFAESIGAPRTTTFDPAWVVFLPASGLVAEAVNLKVGQQAPAQGTVIITTPGRATSARLAAANQEPLTFAPGVEYIAIVDGVEFAIDTATQSIADADLPRLRSPKETERDGIPALTRRKTPLQALAVPSSAVMTNEKGTLCLWLPDGKAYRPVTVTVAGARGGVTNIASGLGASQQVLSNPAQVLDEPQCP
;
A
#
# COMPACT_ATOMS: atom_id res chain seq x y z
N MET A 1 -9.73 -80.17 15.64
CA MET A 1 -8.62 -79.79 14.77
C MET A 1 -9.30 -79.15 13.54
N LEU A 2 -9.44 -77.87 13.54
CA LEU A 2 -9.87 -77.07 12.41
C LEU A 2 -8.66 -76.30 11.99
N ASP A 3 -8.04 -76.72 10.92
CA ASP A 3 -6.96 -76.01 10.23
C ASP A 3 -7.59 -74.74 9.64
N ASP A 4 -7.20 -73.63 10.23
CA ASP A 4 -7.52 -72.26 9.79
C ASP A 4 -6.47 -71.84 8.78
N ASP A 5 -6.53 -72.39 7.57
CA ASP A 5 -5.81 -71.90 6.42
C ASP A 5 -6.43 -70.56 6.00
N LEU A 6 -6.09 -69.51 6.73
CA LEU A 6 -6.24 -68.14 6.28
C LEU A 6 -5.26 -67.98 5.13
N ASN A 7 -5.78 -68.24 3.93
CA ASN A 7 -5.14 -68.01 2.65
C ASN A 7 -4.82 -66.52 2.56
N GLU A 8 -3.60 -66.12 2.96
CA GLU A 8 -3.04 -64.81 2.76
C GLU A 8 -2.86 -64.66 1.25
N SER A 9 -3.94 -64.33 0.56
CA SER A 9 -3.88 -63.98 -0.85
C SER A 9 -2.89 -62.80 -0.96
N GLU A 10 -1.69 -63.10 -1.49
CA GLU A 10 -0.73 -62.09 -1.96
C GLU A 10 -1.51 -61.14 -2.88
N ARG A 11 -1.97 -60.04 -2.35
CA ARG A 11 -2.47 -58.93 -3.13
C ARG A 11 -1.30 -58.33 -3.85
N THR A 12 -1.01 -58.87 -5.05
CA THR A 12 -0.14 -58.19 -6.00
C THR A 12 -0.82 -56.88 -6.37
N GLU A 13 -0.41 -55.82 -5.67
CA GLU A 13 -1.01 -54.51 -5.91
C GLU A 13 -0.67 -54.07 -7.32
N GLN A 14 -1.69 -53.77 -8.12
CA GLN A 14 -1.49 -53.39 -9.51
C GLN A 14 -0.93 -51.95 -9.57
N PRO A 15 0.05 -51.73 -10.49
CA PRO A 15 0.59 -50.40 -10.68
C PRO A 15 -0.48 -49.43 -11.22
N VAL A 16 -0.64 -48.29 -10.55
CA VAL A 16 -1.53 -47.22 -10.98
C VAL A 16 -0.69 -46.12 -11.62
N LEU A 17 -0.89 -45.88 -12.90
CA LEU A 17 -0.22 -44.82 -13.63
C LEU A 17 -1.14 -43.60 -13.72
N SER A 18 -0.59 -42.41 -13.47
CA SER A 18 -1.28 -41.13 -13.68
C SER A 18 -0.49 -40.22 -14.62
N SER A 19 -1.22 -39.47 -15.43
CA SER A 19 -0.65 -38.41 -16.26
C SER A 19 -0.61 -37.11 -15.48
N PRO A 20 0.53 -36.38 -15.46
CA PRO A 20 0.62 -35.10 -14.79
C PRO A 20 -0.28 -34.07 -15.50
N THR A 21 -0.89 -33.21 -14.74
CA THR A 21 -1.72 -32.12 -15.27
C THR A 21 -1.01 -30.76 -15.10
N PRO A 22 -0.95 -29.94 -16.16
CA PRO A 22 -0.39 -28.58 -16.05
C PRO A 22 -1.18 -27.75 -15.02
N ARG A 23 -0.45 -27.04 -14.16
CA ARG A 23 -1.03 -26.18 -13.13
C ARG A 23 -0.18 -24.92 -12.94
N THR A 24 -0.84 -23.78 -12.83
CA THR A 24 -0.20 -22.53 -12.44
C THR A 24 -0.23 -22.41 -10.92
N VAL A 25 0.93 -22.24 -10.32
CA VAL A 25 1.10 -22.08 -8.86
C VAL A 25 1.40 -20.62 -8.56
N THR A 26 0.46 -19.96 -7.92
CA THR A 26 0.58 -18.54 -7.49
C THR A 26 1.03 -18.40 -6.05
N ASP A 27 0.91 -19.45 -5.24
CA ASP A 27 1.20 -19.47 -3.80
C ASP A 27 0.48 -18.33 -3.05
N GLU A 28 -0.81 -18.19 -3.36
CA GLU A 28 -1.65 -17.15 -2.75
C GLU A 28 -1.96 -17.45 -1.30
N ARG A 29 -1.80 -16.41 -0.45
CA ARG A 29 -2.10 -16.46 0.99
C ARG A 29 -2.73 -15.17 1.45
N GLN A 30 -3.73 -15.29 2.33
CA GLN A 30 -4.27 -14.14 3.03
C GLN A 30 -3.35 -13.75 4.19
N MET A 31 -3.01 -12.49 4.23
CA MET A 31 -2.07 -11.91 5.17
C MET A 31 -2.64 -10.63 5.76
N ARG A 32 -1.96 -10.13 6.80
CA ARG A 32 -2.17 -8.79 7.33
C ARG A 32 -0.86 -8.01 7.26
N ILE A 33 -0.94 -6.73 6.97
CA ILE A 33 0.21 -5.84 7.03
C ILE A 33 0.07 -5.00 8.29
N VAL A 34 0.97 -5.23 9.25
CA VAL A 34 1.08 -4.42 10.46
C VAL A 34 2.03 -3.28 10.15
N ALA A 35 1.46 -2.11 9.92
CA ALA A 35 2.22 -0.91 9.59
C ALA A 35 2.39 -0.02 10.82
N SER A 36 3.62 0.49 11.01
CA SER A 36 3.86 1.66 11.84
C SER A 36 3.76 2.89 10.95
N ALA A 37 3.06 3.91 11.38
CA ALA A 37 2.88 5.12 10.61
C ALA A 37 3.21 6.36 11.46
N LEU A 38 3.77 7.37 10.83
CA LEU A 38 3.75 8.73 11.34
C LEU A 38 2.42 9.35 10.95
N ALA A 39 1.80 10.06 11.89
CA ALA A 39 0.63 10.87 11.57
C ALA A 39 0.97 11.85 10.45
N GLY A 40 0.03 12.07 9.56
CA GLY A 40 0.16 13.10 8.54
C GLY A 40 0.19 14.50 9.16
N PRO A 41 0.65 15.50 8.42
CA PRO A 41 0.55 16.88 8.86
C PRO A 41 -0.88 17.27 9.23
N GLU A 42 -1.03 17.92 10.37
CA GLU A 42 -2.29 18.52 10.80
C GLU A 42 -2.31 19.99 10.41
N ILE A 43 -3.43 20.42 9.84
CA ILE A 43 -3.64 21.81 9.43
C ILE A 43 -4.48 22.49 10.51
N GLY A 44 -3.88 23.48 11.14
CA GLY A 44 -4.54 24.29 12.18
C GLY A 44 -5.40 25.42 11.59
N ALA A 45 -6.42 25.81 12.30
CA ALA A 45 -7.17 27.03 12.00
C ALA A 45 -6.24 28.24 12.08
N GLY A 46 -6.37 29.14 11.10
CA GLY A 46 -5.72 30.45 11.11
C GLY A 46 -6.35 31.40 12.14
N THR A 47 -6.14 32.68 11.94
CA THR A 47 -6.61 33.75 12.85
C THR A 47 -8.05 34.21 12.54
N ALA A 48 -8.72 33.61 11.55
CA ALA A 48 -10.09 33.99 11.15
C ALA A 48 -11.08 33.86 12.31
N ARG A 49 -11.96 34.85 12.42
CA ARG A 49 -13.05 34.90 13.40
C ARG A 49 -14.35 35.12 12.66
N GLY A 50 -15.46 34.63 13.20
CA GLY A 50 -16.79 34.76 12.61
C GLY A 50 -17.49 33.42 12.48
N THR A 51 -18.43 33.30 11.58
CA THR A 51 -19.25 32.12 11.35
C THR A 51 -18.76 31.40 10.07
N ILE A 52 -18.59 30.09 10.08
CA ILE A 52 -18.33 29.31 8.87
C ILE A 52 -19.58 29.34 7.99
N THR A 53 -19.48 29.98 6.82
CA THR A 53 -20.57 30.14 5.86
C THR A 53 -20.51 29.14 4.71
N GLY A 54 -19.35 28.50 4.47
CA GLY A 54 -19.18 27.47 3.46
C GLY A 54 -18.00 26.55 3.78
N VAL A 55 -18.08 25.28 3.37
CA VAL A 55 -16.98 24.33 3.40
C VAL A 55 -16.84 23.73 2.02
N VAL A 56 -15.78 24.09 1.31
CA VAL A 56 -15.50 23.70 -0.07
C VAL A 56 -14.68 22.40 -0.12
N LEU A 57 -13.67 22.32 0.76
CA LEU A 57 -12.78 21.16 0.84
C LEU A 57 -13.55 19.93 1.34
N GLN A 58 -13.36 18.81 0.65
CA GLN A 58 -13.94 17.52 1.02
C GLN A 58 -12.82 16.50 1.31
N PRO A 59 -13.07 15.48 2.13
CA PRO A 59 -12.14 14.36 2.28
C PRO A 59 -11.81 13.71 0.94
N GLY A 60 -10.54 13.36 0.73
CA GLY A 60 -10.00 12.80 -0.51
C GLY A 60 -9.54 13.83 -1.54
N VAL A 61 -9.83 15.13 -1.33
CA VAL A 61 -9.44 16.20 -2.25
C VAL A 61 -8.02 16.69 -1.95
N VAL A 62 -7.24 16.96 -3.02
CA VAL A 62 -5.92 17.57 -2.92
C VAL A 62 -6.07 19.06 -2.62
N MET A 63 -5.31 19.54 -1.65
CA MET A 63 -5.24 20.98 -1.32
C MET A 63 -4.22 21.66 -2.24
N GLU A 64 -4.73 22.24 -3.31
CA GLU A 64 -3.92 23.01 -4.25
C GLU A 64 -3.54 24.38 -3.69
N GLN A 65 -2.48 24.99 -4.25
CA GLN A 65 -2.06 26.35 -3.92
C GLN A 65 -3.15 27.37 -4.28
N SER A 66 -3.45 28.29 -3.37
CA SER A 66 -4.48 29.32 -3.52
C SER A 66 -5.92 28.79 -3.71
N ALA A 67 -6.15 27.48 -3.50
CA ALA A 67 -7.50 26.91 -3.54
C ALA A 67 -8.31 27.35 -2.32
N VAL A 68 -9.60 27.63 -2.53
CA VAL A 68 -10.54 27.91 -1.46
C VAL A 68 -10.80 26.63 -0.66
N LEU A 69 -10.58 26.68 0.66
CA LEU A 69 -10.82 25.54 1.56
C LEU A 69 -12.19 25.66 2.23
N PHE A 70 -12.50 26.84 2.75
CA PHE A 70 -13.77 27.14 3.40
C PHE A 70 -14.03 28.66 3.41
N GLN A 71 -15.18 29.07 3.90
CA GLN A 71 -15.58 30.45 4.01
C GLN A 71 -15.95 30.84 5.47
N VAL A 72 -15.59 32.05 5.85
CA VAL A 72 -16.02 32.67 7.12
C VAL A 72 -16.65 34.03 6.81
N ASP A 73 -17.88 34.20 7.24
CA ASP A 73 -18.68 35.42 6.99
C ASP A 73 -18.74 35.81 5.50
N GLY A 74 -18.82 34.80 4.61
CA GLY A 74 -18.84 34.98 3.15
C GLY A 74 -17.50 35.26 2.50
N ILE A 75 -16.39 35.32 3.26
CA ILE A 75 -15.03 35.54 2.74
C ILE A 75 -14.31 34.23 2.65
N ASP A 76 -13.71 33.92 1.49
CA ASP A 76 -12.94 32.72 1.23
C ASP A 76 -11.67 32.66 2.08
N ARG A 77 -11.35 31.45 2.52
CA ARG A 77 -10.08 31.11 3.17
C ARG A 77 -9.30 30.18 2.25
N VAL A 78 -8.17 30.69 1.75
CA VAL A 78 -7.37 29.96 0.76
C VAL A 78 -6.22 29.22 1.41
N GLY A 79 -5.94 28.00 0.94
CA GLY A 79 -4.79 27.23 1.35
C GLY A 79 -3.51 27.73 0.69
N PHE A 80 -2.44 27.92 1.46
CA PHE A 80 -1.17 28.34 0.90
C PHE A 80 0.00 27.63 1.59
N ALA A 81 0.76 26.87 0.81
CA ALA A 81 1.98 26.24 1.30
C ALA A 81 3.14 27.22 1.21
N SER A 82 3.73 27.51 2.35
CA SER A 82 4.83 28.46 2.48
C SER A 82 5.86 28.00 3.50
N SER A 83 7.05 28.57 3.45
CA SER A 83 8.12 28.29 4.41
C SER A 83 7.82 28.84 5.81
N ILE A 84 7.02 29.89 5.89
CA ILE A 84 6.56 30.54 7.13
C ILE A 84 5.08 30.91 7.04
N PRO A 85 4.30 30.80 8.12
CA PRO A 85 2.94 31.29 8.13
C PRO A 85 2.88 32.83 8.11
N PHE A 86 1.80 33.39 7.60
CA PHE A 86 1.52 34.81 7.79
C PHE A 86 1.12 35.07 9.23
N TYR A 87 1.87 35.91 9.93
CA TYR A 87 1.72 36.15 11.36
C TYR A 87 1.34 37.58 11.72
N ARG A 88 1.34 38.49 10.72
CA ARG A 88 1.02 39.92 10.89
C ARG A 88 0.30 40.46 9.66
N PRO A 89 -0.46 41.58 9.80
CA PRO A 89 -0.90 42.33 8.63
C PRO A 89 0.30 42.89 7.86
N ILE A 90 0.19 42.90 6.51
CA ILE A 90 1.25 43.39 5.62
C ILE A 90 0.69 44.58 4.81
N ALA A 91 1.27 45.74 5.00
CA ALA A 91 0.92 46.98 4.27
C ALA A 91 2.14 47.47 3.46
N SER A 92 1.96 48.54 2.67
CA SER A 92 3.06 49.16 1.92
C SER A 92 4.24 49.50 2.85
N SER A 93 5.46 49.36 2.34
CA SER A 93 6.72 49.53 3.05
C SER A 93 7.04 48.46 4.10
N ALA A 94 6.21 47.43 4.29
CA ALA A 94 6.58 46.29 5.11
C ALA A 94 7.78 45.54 4.46
N ASP A 95 8.71 45.11 5.28
CA ASP A 95 9.88 44.28 4.90
C ASP A 95 9.87 43.00 5.70
N GLY A 96 10.18 41.89 5.05
CA GLY A 96 10.29 40.60 5.69
C GLY A 96 10.24 39.41 4.73
N ALA A 97 10.53 38.23 5.26
CA ALA A 97 10.37 36.98 4.52
C ALA A 97 8.89 36.67 4.24
N ASP A 98 8.00 37.09 5.14
CA ASP A 98 6.54 37.02 4.99
C ASP A 98 6.05 37.83 3.78
N VAL A 99 6.68 38.97 3.47
CA VAL A 99 6.39 39.77 2.27
C VAL A 99 6.77 39.01 1.00
N SER A 100 7.88 38.29 1.01
CA SER A 100 8.27 37.44 -0.14
C SER A 100 7.26 36.32 -0.40
N GLU A 101 6.74 35.73 0.67
CA GLU A 101 5.69 34.70 0.56
C GLU A 101 4.37 35.32 0.08
N LEU A 102 4.05 36.54 0.52
CA LEU A 102 2.87 37.27 0.02
C LEU A 102 2.98 37.53 -1.49
N HIS A 103 4.12 38.00 -1.98
CA HIS A 103 4.32 38.17 -3.42
C HIS A 103 4.12 36.87 -4.19
N ARG A 104 4.60 35.74 -3.63
CA ARG A 104 4.39 34.42 -4.25
C ARG A 104 2.90 34.04 -4.28
N LEU A 105 2.15 34.30 -3.21
CA LEU A 105 0.71 34.08 -3.16
C LEU A 105 0.00 34.93 -4.22
N LEU A 106 0.29 36.25 -4.29
CA LEU A 106 -0.34 37.18 -5.23
C LEU A 106 -0.05 36.81 -6.69
N VAL A 107 1.15 36.33 -7.00
CA VAL A 107 1.50 35.82 -8.33
C VAL A 107 0.73 34.54 -8.65
N LEU A 108 0.66 33.57 -7.72
CA LEU A 108 -0.09 32.32 -7.90
C LEU A 108 -1.60 32.57 -8.05
N SER A 109 -2.12 33.58 -7.38
CA SER A 109 -3.53 33.99 -7.50
C SER A 109 -3.80 34.83 -8.77
N GLY A 110 -2.77 35.13 -9.55
CA GLY A 110 -2.90 35.85 -10.83
C GLY A 110 -3.15 37.37 -10.71
N VAL A 111 -3.13 37.92 -9.47
CA VAL A 111 -3.35 39.36 -9.24
C VAL A 111 -2.07 40.19 -9.30
N LEU A 112 -0.91 39.54 -9.34
CA LEU A 112 0.39 40.14 -9.56
C LEU A 112 1.11 39.38 -10.68
N ALA A 113 1.55 40.08 -11.72
CA ALA A 113 2.18 39.45 -12.90
C ALA A 113 3.53 38.81 -12.56
N ALA A 114 4.32 39.43 -11.66
CA ALA A 114 5.61 38.91 -11.21
C ALA A 114 5.98 39.55 -9.88
N ALA A 115 6.80 38.87 -9.09
CA ALA A 115 7.35 39.41 -7.86
C ALA A 115 8.28 40.62 -8.19
N PRO A 116 8.30 41.70 -7.33
CA PRO A 116 9.18 42.82 -7.51
C PRO A 116 10.68 42.43 -7.38
N ALA A 117 11.58 43.29 -7.89
CA ALA A 117 13.02 43.03 -7.84
C ALA A 117 13.55 42.84 -6.42
N ASN A 118 12.98 43.52 -5.42
CA ASN A 118 13.18 43.22 -4.02
C ASN A 118 11.92 42.55 -3.47
N PRO A 119 11.85 41.21 -3.43
CA PRO A 119 10.65 40.51 -3.02
C PRO A 119 10.34 40.64 -1.52
N ARG A 120 11.30 41.09 -0.73
CA ARG A 120 11.12 41.31 0.71
C ARG A 120 10.40 42.61 1.06
N LEU A 121 10.27 43.56 0.11
CA LEU A 121 9.72 44.88 0.36
C LEU A 121 8.36 45.02 -0.31
N ALA A 122 7.32 45.29 0.45
CA ALA A 122 5.98 45.62 -0.06
C ALA A 122 5.99 47.04 -0.68
N THR A 123 5.60 47.12 -1.93
CA THR A 123 5.53 48.36 -2.73
C THR A 123 4.09 48.87 -2.86
N PHE A 124 3.91 50.01 -3.52
CA PHE A 124 2.59 50.49 -3.89
C PHE A 124 1.83 49.48 -4.77
N ALA A 125 2.56 48.89 -5.73
CA ALA A 125 1.97 47.82 -6.58
C ALA A 125 1.56 46.60 -5.78
N THR A 126 2.31 46.22 -4.74
CA THR A 126 1.91 45.16 -3.78
C THR A 126 0.59 45.51 -3.13
N GLY A 127 0.41 46.77 -2.67
CA GLY A 127 -0.85 47.20 -2.06
C GLY A 127 -2.05 47.13 -3.02
N GLN A 128 -1.85 47.46 -4.32
CA GLN A 128 -2.92 47.31 -5.31
C GLN A 128 -3.27 45.83 -5.51
N ALA A 129 -2.26 44.95 -5.66
CA ALA A 129 -2.49 43.52 -5.82
C ALA A 129 -3.15 42.87 -4.58
N ILE A 130 -2.87 43.38 -3.35
CA ILE A 130 -3.62 42.98 -2.13
C ILE A 130 -5.09 43.34 -2.26
N GLY A 131 -5.40 44.54 -2.80
CA GLY A 131 -6.79 44.95 -3.03
C GLY A 131 -7.53 44.05 -4.01
N ASP A 132 -6.89 43.71 -5.11
CA ASP A 132 -7.43 42.80 -6.13
C ASP A 132 -7.61 41.36 -5.57
N PHE A 133 -6.67 40.93 -4.75
CA PHE A 133 -6.76 39.64 -4.04
C PHE A 133 -7.91 39.62 -3.04
N ALA A 134 -8.07 40.71 -2.24
CA ALA A 134 -9.18 40.83 -1.27
C ALA A 134 -10.54 40.73 -1.97
N GLU A 135 -10.74 41.45 -3.07
CA GLU A 135 -11.96 41.37 -3.86
C GLU A 135 -12.18 39.96 -4.44
N SER A 136 -11.14 39.31 -4.91
CA SER A 136 -11.23 37.94 -5.50
C SER A 136 -11.71 36.89 -4.51
N ILE A 137 -11.45 37.09 -3.21
CA ILE A 137 -11.88 36.17 -2.12
C ILE A 137 -13.17 36.65 -1.41
N GLY A 138 -13.83 37.67 -1.93
CA GLY A 138 -15.06 38.24 -1.35
C GLY A 138 -14.84 39.17 -0.15
N ALA A 139 -13.59 39.60 0.12
CA ALA A 139 -13.31 40.59 1.16
C ALA A 139 -13.41 42.00 0.64
N PRO A 140 -13.71 43.01 1.52
CA PRO A 140 -13.64 44.40 1.12
C PRO A 140 -12.25 44.79 0.62
N ARG A 141 -12.21 45.59 -0.47
CA ARG A 141 -10.95 46.06 -1.03
C ARG A 141 -10.14 46.86 0.00
N THR A 142 -8.89 46.48 0.17
CA THR A 142 -7.94 47.10 1.10
C THR A 142 -6.53 46.97 0.57
N THR A 143 -5.60 47.86 0.98
CA THR A 143 -4.18 47.78 0.64
C THR A 143 -3.36 47.10 1.72
N THR A 144 -3.99 46.56 2.74
CA THR A 144 -3.36 45.84 3.84
C THR A 144 -3.81 44.37 3.81
N PHE A 145 -2.88 43.46 3.68
CA PHE A 145 -3.14 42.02 3.69
C PHE A 145 -3.48 41.57 5.12
N ASP A 146 -4.54 40.77 5.24
CA ASP A 146 -4.94 40.17 6.50
C ASP A 146 -4.53 38.68 6.52
N PRO A 147 -3.70 38.25 7.49
CA PRO A 147 -3.32 36.83 7.66
C PRO A 147 -4.52 35.89 7.79
N ALA A 148 -5.67 36.38 8.24
CA ALA A 148 -6.88 35.60 8.40
C ALA A 148 -7.46 35.07 7.08
N TRP A 149 -7.06 35.61 5.94
CA TRP A 149 -7.51 35.15 4.62
C TRP A 149 -6.88 33.83 4.19
N VAL A 150 -5.75 33.44 4.85
CA VAL A 150 -4.92 32.33 4.42
C VAL A 150 -4.81 31.28 5.51
N VAL A 151 -4.97 30.02 5.11
CA VAL A 151 -4.68 28.83 5.92
C VAL A 151 -3.29 28.34 5.53
N PHE A 152 -2.41 28.28 6.51
CA PHE A 152 -1.05 27.77 6.32
C PHE A 152 -1.06 26.27 6.04
N LEU A 153 -0.42 25.86 4.94
CA LEU A 153 -0.15 24.48 4.60
C LEU A 153 1.37 24.21 4.72
N PRO A 154 1.81 23.17 5.43
CA PRO A 154 3.23 22.85 5.56
C PRO A 154 3.88 22.34 4.26
N ALA A 155 3.06 21.89 3.29
CA ALA A 155 3.49 21.48 1.96
C ALA A 155 2.34 21.63 0.96
N SER A 156 2.67 21.70 -0.33
CA SER A 156 1.67 21.65 -1.41
C SER A 156 1.26 20.22 -1.75
N GLY A 157 0.08 20.04 -2.33
CA GLY A 157 -0.38 18.76 -2.80
C GLY A 157 -0.79 17.77 -1.69
N LEU A 158 -1.03 18.26 -0.47
CA LEU A 158 -1.55 17.44 0.62
C LEU A 158 -3.00 17.06 0.33
N VAL A 159 -3.35 15.80 0.60
CA VAL A 159 -4.72 15.31 0.51
C VAL A 159 -5.41 15.50 1.86
N ALA A 160 -6.64 16.01 1.87
CA ALA A 160 -7.44 16.04 3.08
C ALA A 160 -7.94 14.62 3.42
N GLU A 161 -7.65 14.10 4.60
CA GLU A 161 -8.20 12.85 5.10
C GLU A 161 -9.52 13.09 5.83
N ALA A 162 -9.54 14.10 6.73
CA ALA A 162 -10.75 14.55 7.38
C ALA A 162 -10.80 16.08 7.42
N VAL A 163 -12.02 16.63 7.36
CA VAL A 163 -12.30 18.07 7.46
C VAL A 163 -13.24 18.29 8.63
N ASN A 164 -12.73 18.94 9.69
CA ASN A 164 -13.44 19.16 10.96
C ASN A 164 -14.11 20.54 11.00
N LEU A 165 -14.76 20.93 9.91
CA LEU A 165 -15.46 22.20 9.77
C LEU A 165 -16.92 21.94 9.41
N LYS A 166 -17.83 22.72 9.97
CA LYS A 166 -19.25 22.62 9.66
C LYS A 166 -19.87 24.03 9.47
N VAL A 167 -20.65 24.17 8.42
CA VAL A 167 -21.40 25.40 8.15
C VAL A 167 -22.29 25.74 9.34
N GLY A 168 -22.35 27.02 9.71
CA GLY A 168 -23.11 27.55 10.84
C GLY A 168 -22.37 27.51 12.18
N GLN A 169 -21.21 26.89 12.27
CA GLN A 169 -20.38 26.95 13.47
C GLN A 169 -19.50 28.20 13.51
N GLN A 170 -19.07 28.59 14.70
CA GLN A 170 -18.03 29.61 14.86
C GLN A 170 -16.71 29.10 14.29
N ALA A 171 -15.95 29.97 13.65
CA ALA A 171 -14.58 29.67 13.22
C ALA A 171 -13.75 29.18 14.42
N PRO A 172 -13.05 28.04 14.30
CA PRO A 172 -12.27 27.49 15.41
C PRO A 172 -11.16 28.45 15.84
N ALA A 173 -10.75 28.35 17.11
CA ALA A 173 -9.63 29.14 17.62
C ALA A 173 -8.33 28.78 16.86
N GLN A 174 -7.44 29.76 16.74
CA GLN A 174 -6.13 29.57 16.11
C GLN A 174 -5.40 28.33 16.66
N GLY A 175 -4.86 27.52 15.78
CA GLY A 175 -4.15 26.29 16.12
C GLY A 175 -5.04 25.06 16.34
N THR A 176 -6.38 25.22 16.41
CA THR A 176 -7.28 24.06 16.42
C THR A 176 -7.15 23.30 15.11
N VAL A 177 -6.97 21.97 15.16
CA VAL A 177 -6.85 21.13 13.98
C VAL A 177 -8.17 21.10 13.22
N ILE A 178 -8.18 21.65 12.01
CA ILE A 178 -9.35 21.72 11.12
C ILE A 178 -9.30 20.70 9.99
N ILE A 179 -8.12 20.29 9.58
CA ILE A 179 -7.92 19.29 8.52
C ILE A 179 -6.81 18.33 8.98
N THR A 180 -7.05 17.03 8.83
CA THR A 180 -6.01 16.01 8.96
C THR A 180 -5.62 15.50 7.58
N THR A 181 -4.37 15.06 7.43
CA THR A 181 -3.86 14.47 6.19
C THR A 181 -3.42 13.04 6.44
N PRO A 182 -3.42 12.17 5.42
CA PRO A 182 -3.02 10.78 5.58
C PRO A 182 -1.63 10.64 6.18
N GLY A 183 -1.50 9.73 7.13
CA GLY A 183 -0.23 9.35 7.68
C GLY A 183 0.66 8.64 6.65
N ARG A 184 1.96 8.62 6.89
CA ARG A 184 2.94 7.91 6.07
C ARG A 184 3.42 6.66 6.81
N ALA A 185 3.34 5.50 6.18
CA ALA A 185 3.94 4.29 6.70
C ALA A 185 5.47 4.44 6.80
N THR A 186 6.03 4.11 7.96
CA THR A 186 7.49 4.12 8.21
C THR A 186 8.06 2.72 8.26
N SER A 187 7.24 1.72 8.55
CA SER A 187 7.55 0.30 8.41
C SER A 187 6.25 -0.47 8.20
N ALA A 188 6.35 -1.63 7.56
CA ALA A 188 5.19 -2.47 7.32
C ALA A 188 5.61 -3.93 7.31
N ARG A 189 5.23 -4.69 8.33
CA ARG A 189 5.54 -6.11 8.47
C ARG A 189 4.36 -6.97 8.08
N LEU A 190 4.65 -8.10 7.47
CA LEU A 190 3.66 -9.12 7.15
C LEU A 190 3.39 -9.98 8.40
N ALA A 191 2.13 -10.26 8.65
CA ALA A 191 1.66 -11.19 9.67
C ALA A 191 0.70 -12.19 9.02
N ALA A 192 0.83 -13.47 9.37
CA ALA A 192 -0.10 -14.48 8.92
C ALA A 192 -1.47 -14.26 9.56
N ALA A 193 -2.55 -14.47 8.81
CA ALA A 193 -3.90 -14.34 9.31
C ALA A 193 -4.25 -15.39 10.40
N ASN A 194 -3.53 -16.52 10.41
CA ASN A 194 -3.76 -17.69 11.28
C ASN A 194 -2.60 -17.97 12.27
N GLN A 195 -1.70 -17.02 12.48
CA GLN A 195 -0.52 -17.14 13.36
C GLN A 195 0.50 -18.23 12.96
N GLU A 196 0.37 -18.84 11.79
CA GLU A 196 1.39 -19.76 11.28
C GLU A 196 2.67 -19.00 10.89
N PRO A 197 3.86 -19.63 11.05
CA PRO A 197 5.10 -19.02 10.61
C PRO A 197 5.07 -18.70 9.12
N LEU A 198 5.48 -17.48 8.76
CA LEU A 198 5.60 -17.08 7.36
C LEU A 198 6.83 -17.74 6.74
N THR A 199 6.62 -18.51 5.70
CA THR A 199 7.71 -19.11 4.93
C THR A 199 7.57 -18.72 3.46
N PHE A 200 8.62 -18.15 2.89
CA PHE A 200 8.72 -17.83 1.49
C PHE A 200 9.75 -18.76 0.82
N ALA A 201 9.49 -19.16 -0.41
CA ALA A 201 10.44 -19.99 -1.14
C ALA A 201 11.73 -19.18 -1.45
N PRO A 202 12.93 -19.74 -1.20
CA PRO A 202 14.18 -19.03 -1.47
C PRO A 202 14.30 -18.62 -2.94
N GLY A 203 14.79 -17.39 -3.20
CA GLY A 203 15.00 -16.88 -4.56
C GLY A 203 13.74 -16.57 -5.36
N VAL A 204 12.56 -16.55 -4.71
CA VAL A 204 11.29 -16.22 -5.35
C VAL A 204 10.83 -14.84 -4.90
N GLU A 205 10.50 -14.00 -5.88
CA GLU A 205 9.89 -12.69 -5.61
C GLU A 205 8.41 -12.85 -5.28
N TYR A 206 7.98 -12.19 -4.20
CA TYR A 206 6.58 -12.11 -3.77
C TYR A 206 6.08 -10.68 -3.77
N ILE A 207 4.79 -10.52 -3.95
CA ILE A 207 4.09 -9.25 -3.85
C ILE A 207 2.93 -9.37 -2.85
N ALA A 208 2.63 -8.25 -2.20
CA ALA A 208 1.41 -8.07 -1.43
C ALA A 208 0.46 -7.17 -2.22
N ILE A 209 -0.82 -7.50 -2.21
CA ILE A 209 -1.88 -6.73 -2.87
C ILE A 209 -2.78 -6.17 -1.79
N VAL A 210 -2.90 -4.84 -1.74
CA VAL A 210 -3.76 -4.09 -0.85
C VAL A 210 -4.66 -3.18 -1.69
N ASP A 211 -5.96 -3.33 -1.58
CA ASP A 211 -6.95 -2.54 -2.33
C ASP A 211 -6.65 -2.51 -3.87
N GLY A 212 -6.10 -3.62 -4.40
CA GLY A 212 -5.74 -3.74 -5.82
C GLY A 212 -4.36 -3.16 -6.20
N VAL A 213 -3.63 -2.57 -5.27
CA VAL A 213 -2.27 -2.04 -5.48
C VAL A 213 -1.23 -3.08 -5.08
N GLU A 214 -0.23 -3.30 -5.93
CA GLU A 214 0.86 -4.23 -5.68
C GLU A 214 2.03 -3.56 -4.96
N PHE A 215 2.58 -4.26 -3.97
CA PHE A 215 3.72 -3.87 -3.14
C PHE A 215 4.75 -5.00 -3.14
N ALA A 216 6.01 -4.66 -3.34
CA ALA A 216 7.10 -5.63 -3.27
C ALA A 216 7.32 -6.10 -1.81
N ILE A 217 7.60 -7.40 -1.64
CA ILE A 217 7.92 -7.99 -0.34
C ILE A 217 9.42 -8.25 -0.26
N ASP A 218 10.04 -7.76 0.79
CA ASP A 218 11.32 -8.27 1.25
C ASP A 218 11.06 -9.56 2.06
N THR A 219 11.38 -10.68 1.47
CA THR A 219 11.14 -12.00 2.07
C THR A 219 12.08 -12.31 3.23
N ALA A 220 13.24 -11.65 3.31
CA ALA A 220 14.20 -11.85 4.41
C ALA A 220 13.73 -11.17 5.69
N THR A 221 13.19 -9.96 5.58
CA THR A 221 12.65 -9.19 6.72
C THR A 221 11.15 -9.41 6.93
N GLN A 222 10.48 -10.09 5.98
CA GLN A 222 9.03 -10.30 5.95
C GLN A 222 8.26 -8.97 6.03
N SER A 223 8.68 -8.00 5.26
CA SER A 223 8.13 -6.65 5.24
C SER A 223 7.85 -6.17 3.82
N ILE A 224 7.05 -5.12 3.72
CA ILE A 224 6.95 -4.35 2.46
C ILE A 224 8.29 -3.65 2.21
N ALA A 225 8.75 -3.67 0.97
CA ALA A 225 9.99 -3.01 0.58
C ALA A 225 9.94 -1.50 0.87
N ASP A 226 11.03 -0.94 1.37
CA ASP A 226 11.09 0.48 1.79
C ASP A 226 10.68 1.46 0.69
N ALA A 227 11.00 1.15 -0.56
CA ALA A 227 10.61 1.96 -1.72
C ALA A 227 9.08 2.06 -1.91
N ASP A 228 8.33 1.08 -1.43
CA ASP A 228 6.88 1.01 -1.57
C ASP A 228 6.13 1.56 -0.35
N LEU A 229 6.80 1.75 0.80
CA LEU A 229 6.18 2.29 2.03
C LEU A 229 5.41 3.60 1.83
N PRO A 230 5.92 4.59 1.04
CA PRO A 230 5.18 5.83 0.82
C PRO A 230 3.84 5.67 0.10
N ARG A 231 3.65 4.56 -0.61
CA ARG A 231 2.43 4.23 -1.35
C ARG A 231 1.42 3.45 -0.50
N LEU A 232 1.88 2.88 0.63
CA LEU A 232 1.03 2.13 1.53
C LEU A 232 0.18 3.11 2.36
N ARG A 233 -1.13 2.97 2.25
CA ARG A 233 -2.06 3.77 3.06
C ARG A 233 -1.94 3.44 4.56
N SER A 234 -2.35 4.38 5.38
CA SER A 234 -2.51 4.12 6.81
C SER A 234 -3.61 3.08 7.10
N PRO A 235 -3.49 2.30 8.18
CA PRO A 235 -4.55 1.42 8.62
C PRO A 235 -5.82 2.23 8.95
N LYS A 236 -6.99 1.71 8.59
CA LYS A 236 -8.27 2.26 9.03
C LYS A 236 -8.52 1.93 10.50
N GLU A 237 -9.38 2.69 11.15
CA GLU A 237 -9.72 2.47 12.56
C GLU A 237 -10.25 1.04 12.84
N THR A 238 -10.92 0.43 11.86
CA THR A 238 -11.41 -0.95 11.91
C THR A 238 -10.33 -2.01 11.65
N GLU A 239 -9.12 -1.61 11.25
CA GLU A 239 -8.00 -2.49 10.88
C GLU A 239 -6.92 -2.54 11.98
N ARG A 240 -7.33 -2.58 13.24
CA ARG A 240 -6.42 -2.58 14.41
C ARG A 240 -5.40 -3.72 14.40
N ASP A 241 -5.77 -4.85 13.82
CA ASP A 241 -4.90 -6.04 13.69
C ASP A 241 -4.05 -6.03 12.40
N GLY A 242 -4.08 -4.95 11.65
CA GLY A 242 -3.35 -4.77 10.39
C GLY A 242 -4.25 -4.70 9.15
N ILE A 243 -3.70 -4.16 8.08
CA ILE A 243 -4.36 -3.99 6.79
C ILE A 243 -4.49 -5.35 6.11
N PRO A 244 -5.69 -5.79 5.70
CA PRO A 244 -5.84 -7.02 4.94
C PRO A 244 -5.07 -6.97 3.62
N ALA A 245 -4.33 -8.02 3.31
CA ALA A 245 -3.54 -8.14 2.10
C ALA A 245 -3.60 -9.57 1.55
N LEU A 246 -3.49 -9.69 0.24
CA LEU A 246 -3.26 -10.95 -0.45
C LEU A 246 -1.80 -11.01 -0.89
N THR A 247 -1.04 -12.02 -0.46
CA THR A 247 0.32 -12.23 -0.96
C THR A 247 0.33 -13.31 -2.02
N ARG A 248 1.16 -13.15 -3.03
CA ARG A 248 1.38 -14.16 -4.06
C ARG A 248 2.78 -14.04 -4.67
N ARG A 249 3.18 -15.06 -5.41
CA ARG A 249 4.36 -14.96 -6.28
C ARG A 249 4.15 -13.86 -7.30
N LYS A 250 5.15 -13.02 -7.50
CA LYS A 250 5.13 -11.97 -8.54
C LYS A 250 5.04 -12.61 -9.94
N THR A 251 5.83 -13.67 -10.16
CA THR A 251 5.75 -14.49 -11.37
C THR A 251 5.16 -15.85 -11.03
N PRO A 252 3.97 -16.19 -11.54
CA PRO A 252 3.38 -17.50 -11.36
C PRO A 252 4.29 -18.61 -11.91
N LEU A 253 4.39 -19.71 -11.18
CA LEU A 253 5.17 -20.88 -11.60
C LEU A 253 4.28 -21.85 -12.38
N GLN A 254 4.74 -22.28 -13.56
CA GLN A 254 4.13 -23.41 -14.27
C GLN A 254 4.65 -24.70 -13.65
N ALA A 255 3.77 -25.55 -13.17
CA ALA A 255 4.09 -26.81 -12.51
C ALA A 255 3.25 -27.96 -13.09
N LEU A 256 3.65 -29.16 -12.82
CA LEU A 256 2.90 -30.38 -13.16
C LEU A 256 2.33 -30.99 -11.87
N ALA A 257 1.03 -31.11 -11.79
CA ALA A 257 0.33 -31.68 -10.66
C ALA A 257 0.29 -33.22 -10.77
N VAL A 258 0.73 -33.90 -9.71
CA VAL A 258 0.69 -35.36 -9.57
C VAL A 258 0.06 -35.74 -8.24
N PRO A 259 -0.51 -36.94 -8.06
CA PRO A 259 -0.94 -37.43 -6.75
C PRO A 259 0.22 -37.38 -5.74
N SER A 260 -0.02 -36.94 -4.52
CA SER A 260 1.02 -36.86 -3.48
C SER A 260 1.58 -38.24 -3.12
N SER A 261 0.80 -39.31 -3.29
CA SER A 261 1.22 -40.70 -3.10
C SER A 261 2.29 -41.16 -4.09
N ALA A 262 2.47 -40.46 -5.24
CA ALA A 262 3.49 -40.75 -6.22
C ALA A 262 4.88 -40.24 -5.80
N VAL A 263 4.95 -39.26 -4.88
CA VAL A 263 6.20 -38.61 -4.47
C VAL A 263 6.83 -39.39 -3.32
N MET A 264 8.04 -39.82 -3.50
CA MET A 264 8.85 -40.48 -2.49
C MET A 264 9.98 -39.57 -1.99
N THR A 265 10.46 -39.85 -0.78
CA THR A 265 11.53 -39.07 -0.14
C THR A 265 12.58 -40.06 0.41
N ASN A 266 13.87 -39.81 0.19
CA ASN A 266 14.93 -40.53 0.87
C ASN A 266 15.32 -39.91 2.21
N GLU A 267 16.22 -40.54 2.97
CA GLU A 267 16.71 -40.07 4.27
C GLU A 267 17.42 -38.70 4.17
N LYS A 268 17.92 -38.33 3.01
CA LYS A 268 18.58 -37.03 2.75
C LYS A 268 17.58 -35.93 2.37
N GLY A 269 16.28 -36.24 2.30
CA GLY A 269 15.24 -35.26 1.88
C GLY A 269 15.13 -35.07 0.36
N THR A 270 15.82 -35.91 -0.45
CA THR A 270 15.67 -35.88 -1.91
C THR A 270 14.30 -36.43 -2.30
N LEU A 271 13.58 -35.68 -3.14
CA LEU A 271 12.26 -36.06 -3.64
C LEU A 271 12.41 -36.70 -5.03
N CYS A 272 11.69 -37.79 -5.27
CA CYS A 272 11.66 -38.45 -6.57
C CYS A 272 10.26 -38.97 -6.94
N LEU A 273 10.10 -39.22 -8.24
CA LEU A 273 8.96 -39.90 -8.85
C LEU A 273 9.46 -41.13 -9.57
N TRP A 274 8.62 -42.16 -9.72
CA TRP A 274 8.91 -43.36 -10.46
C TRP A 274 8.17 -43.32 -11.79
N LEU A 275 8.94 -43.38 -12.89
CA LEU A 275 8.44 -43.34 -14.26
C LEU A 275 8.52 -44.73 -14.90
N PRO A 276 7.54 -45.11 -15.74
CA PRO A 276 7.63 -46.36 -16.52
C PRO A 276 8.88 -46.39 -17.40
N ASP A 277 9.60 -47.53 -17.40
CA ASP A 277 10.73 -47.79 -18.24
C ASP A 277 10.67 -49.25 -18.76
N GLY A 278 9.95 -49.44 -19.84
CA GLY A 278 9.60 -50.77 -20.37
C GLY A 278 8.72 -51.56 -19.40
N LYS A 279 9.25 -52.64 -18.83
CA LYS A 279 8.57 -53.48 -17.82
C LYS A 279 8.96 -53.09 -16.37
N ALA A 280 9.86 -52.12 -16.21
CA ALA A 280 10.38 -51.66 -14.94
C ALA A 280 9.98 -50.20 -14.68
N TYR A 281 10.38 -49.67 -13.52
CA TYR A 281 10.23 -48.28 -13.16
C TYR A 281 11.58 -47.70 -12.81
N ARG A 282 11.85 -46.47 -13.23
CA ARG A 282 13.07 -45.74 -12.88
C ARG A 282 12.76 -44.51 -12.02
N PRO A 283 13.53 -44.24 -10.99
CA PRO A 283 13.40 -43.05 -10.20
C PRO A 283 13.92 -41.80 -10.94
N VAL A 284 13.24 -40.69 -10.79
CA VAL A 284 13.63 -39.39 -11.32
C VAL A 284 13.53 -38.35 -10.20
N THR A 285 14.64 -37.68 -9.93
CA THR A 285 14.68 -36.60 -8.94
C THR A 285 13.82 -35.42 -9.41
N VAL A 286 13.01 -34.87 -8.52
CA VAL A 286 12.12 -33.77 -8.81
C VAL A 286 12.22 -32.64 -7.77
N THR A 287 11.87 -31.42 -8.18
CA THR A 287 11.67 -30.30 -7.28
C THR A 287 10.17 -30.03 -7.11
N VAL A 288 9.74 -29.83 -5.89
CA VAL A 288 8.32 -29.61 -5.55
C VAL A 288 8.08 -28.13 -5.29
N ALA A 289 7.01 -27.57 -5.86
CA ALA A 289 6.54 -26.21 -5.64
C ALA A 289 5.55 -26.08 -4.47
N GLY A 290 5.10 -27.20 -3.93
CA GLY A 290 4.13 -27.28 -2.83
C GLY A 290 3.16 -28.43 -3.01
N ALA A 291 2.48 -28.82 -1.93
CA ALA A 291 1.46 -29.86 -1.92
C ALA A 291 0.20 -29.37 -1.21
N ARG A 292 -0.96 -29.69 -1.75
CA ARG A 292 -2.26 -29.36 -1.15
C ARG A 292 -3.35 -30.31 -1.63
N GLY A 293 -4.19 -30.77 -0.68
CA GLY A 293 -5.39 -31.57 -1.04
C GLY A 293 -5.04 -32.89 -1.73
N GLY A 294 -3.98 -33.58 -1.34
CA GLY A 294 -3.56 -34.87 -1.93
C GLY A 294 -2.85 -34.75 -3.29
N VAL A 295 -2.53 -33.53 -3.72
CA VAL A 295 -1.84 -33.24 -4.97
C VAL A 295 -0.52 -32.50 -4.70
N THR A 296 0.56 -32.94 -5.34
CA THR A 296 1.88 -32.32 -5.29
C THR A 296 2.19 -31.65 -6.62
N ASN A 297 2.60 -30.39 -6.57
CA ASN A 297 3.01 -29.60 -7.74
C ASN A 297 4.51 -29.75 -7.98
N ILE A 298 4.88 -30.34 -9.09
CA ILE A 298 6.26 -30.58 -9.50
C ILE A 298 6.74 -29.38 -10.32
N ALA A 299 7.76 -28.70 -9.81
CA ALA A 299 8.33 -27.51 -10.45
C ALA A 299 9.34 -27.89 -11.56
N SER A 300 10.08 -28.99 -11.39
CA SER A 300 11.06 -29.47 -12.37
C SER A 300 11.33 -30.95 -12.20
N GLY A 301 11.94 -31.58 -13.22
CA GLY A 301 12.31 -33.00 -13.22
C GLY A 301 11.26 -33.92 -13.84
N LEU A 302 10.08 -33.41 -14.24
CA LEU A 302 9.02 -34.18 -14.87
C LEU A 302 8.60 -33.52 -16.18
N GLY A 303 8.40 -34.31 -17.24
CA GLY A 303 7.85 -33.85 -18.51
C GLY A 303 6.31 -34.02 -18.56
N ALA A 304 5.62 -33.12 -19.23
CA ALA A 304 4.15 -33.12 -19.31
C ALA A 304 3.55 -34.40 -19.97
N SER A 305 4.31 -35.08 -20.81
CA SER A 305 3.88 -36.33 -21.50
C SER A 305 4.29 -37.60 -20.75
N GLN A 306 5.02 -37.51 -19.65
CA GLN A 306 5.48 -38.65 -18.88
C GLN A 306 4.40 -39.09 -17.88
N GLN A 307 4.14 -40.38 -17.82
CA GLN A 307 3.29 -40.96 -16.76
C GLN A 307 4.10 -41.21 -15.51
N VAL A 308 3.47 -41.13 -14.36
CA VAL A 308 4.07 -41.41 -13.05
C VAL A 308 3.36 -42.57 -12.36
N LEU A 309 4.09 -43.39 -11.63
CA LEU A 309 3.53 -44.41 -10.77
C LEU A 309 2.95 -43.77 -9.51
N SER A 310 1.64 -43.88 -9.33
CA SER A 310 0.91 -43.21 -8.24
C SER A 310 1.00 -43.93 -6.89
N ASN A 311 1.35 -45.19 -6.89
CA ASN A 311 1.43 -46.07 -5.72
C ASN A 311 2.79 -46.82 -5.61
N PRO A 312 3.96 -46.12 -5.70
CA PRO A 312 5.27 -46.74 -5.70
C PRO A 312 5.56 -47.58 -4.45
N ALA A 313 5.11 -47.13 -3.28
CA ALA A 313 5.32 -47.84 -2.01
C ALA A 313 4.58 -49.19 -1.93
N GLN A 314 3.59 -49.42 -2.78
CA GLN A 314 2.80 -50.66 -2.82
C GLN A 314 3.27 -51.63 -3.91
N VAL A 315 3.94 -51.10 -4.95
CA VAL A 315 4.30 -51.88 -6.16
C VAL A 315 5.79 -52.23 -6.17
N LEU A 316 6.62 -51.41 -5.54
CA LEU A 316 8.09 -51.56 -5.60
C LEU A 316 8.60 -52.06 -4.25
N ASP A 317 9.48 -53.07 -4.29
CA ASP A 317 10.24 -53.55 -3.15
C ASP A 317 11.29 -52.48 -2.79
N GLU A 318 11.20 -51.87 -1.62
CA GLU A 318 12.13 -50.84 -1.11
C GLU A 318 12.43 -49.69 -2.10
N PRO A 319 11.43 -48.90 -2.52
CA PRO A 319 11.66 -47.80 -3.46
C PRO A 319 12.53 -46.70 -2.83
N GLN A 320 13.76 -46.56 -3.34
CA GLN A 320 14.73 -45.56 -2.89
C GLN A 320 14.93 -44.47 -3.96
N CYS A 321 14.88 -43.21 -3.53
CA CYS A 321 15.28 -42.10 -4.39
C CYS A 321 16.81 -42.05 -4.56
N PRO A 322 17.32 -41.64 -5.71
CA PRO A 322 18.74 -41.54 -6.01
C PRO A 322 19.50 -40.61 -5.06
#